data_7ae62e7bbc4436b415bab855ff34197f
#
_entry.id   7ae62e7bbc4436b415bab855ff34197f
#
_cell.length_a   1.000
_cell.length_b   1.000
_cell.length_c   1.000
_cell.angle_alpha   90.00
_cell.angle_beta   90.00
_cell.angle_gamma   90.00
#
_symmetry.space_group_name_H-M   'P 1'
#
loop_
_entity.id
_entity.type
_entity.pdbx_description
1 polymer ?
#
loop_
_entity_poly.entity_id
_entity_poly.type
_entity_poly.pdbx_seq_one_letter_code
_entity_poly.pdbx_strand_id
1 'polypeptide(L)'
;MLGRASWMRLPDIVGVQLTGQRQSGITATDIALALTEFLRQEKVVGAYVEFFGVGADSLSIGDRATISNMCPEYGATAALFYIDQQTIDYLRLTDRSPEQVRLVETYAKTAGLWADTLREVQYERVLSFDLASVVRNMAGPSNPHRRLPTTALVDRGIAGAVKLEMARAEEAEGLLPDGAVIIAAITSCTNTS
;
A
#
# COMPACT_ATOMS: atom_id res chain seq x y z
N MET A 1 -2.43 -1.66 29.29
CA MET A 1 -0.97 -1.84 29.08
C MET A 1 -0.33 -1.89 30.46
N LEU A 2 0.45 -2.95 30.74
CA LEU A 2 0.92 -3.28 32.10
C LEU A 2 2.26 -2.63 32.46
N GLY A 3 2.82 -1.77 31.60
CA GLY A 3 4.11 -1.11 31.82
C GLY A 3 5.32 -2.06 32.00
N ARG A 4 5.20 -3.28 31.47
CA ARG A 4 6.29 -4.26 31.54
C ARG A 4 7.16 -4.18 30.29
N ALA A 5 8.48 -4.37 30.43
CA ALA A 5 9.40 -4.49 29.33
C ALA A 5 9.05 -5.72 28.49
N SER A 6 9.06 -5.55 27.17
CA SER A 6 8.89 -6.63 26.20
C SER A 6 10.19 -6.80 25.42
N TRP A 7 10.64 -8.03 25.29
CA TRP A 7 11.80 -8.33 24.47
C TRP A 7 11.40 -8.30 22.99
N MET A 8 12.17 -7.59 22.18
CA MET A 8 12.03 -7.56 20.75
C MET A 8 13.40 -7.80 20.09
N ARG A 9 13.44 -8.66 19.10
CA ARG A 9 14.62 -8.78 18.24
C ARG A 9 14.78 -7.46 17.47
N LEU A 10 16.02 -6.97 17.31
CA LEU A 10 16.28 -5.85 16.42
C LEU A 10 15.82 -6.23 15.00
N PRO A 11 14.94 -5.45 14.40
CA PRO A 11 14.47 -5.72 13.05
C PRO A 11 15.57 -5.42 12.03
N ASP A 12 15.58 -6.20 10.95
CA ASP A 12 16.34 -5.82 9.75
C ASP A 12 15.72 -4.58 9.12
N ILE A 13 16.52 -3.68 8.59
CA ILE A 13 16.03 -2.49 7.87
C ILE A 13 16.21 -2.71 6.38
N VAL A 14 15.08 -2.78 5.67
CA VAL A 14 15.03 -3.06 4.23
C VAL A 14 14.65 -1.79 3.49
N GLY A 15 15.52 -1.30 2.64
CA GLY A 15 15.22 -0.21 1.73
C GLY A 15 14.42 -0.72 0.51
N VAL A 16 13.33 -0.05 0.17
CA VAL A 16 12.54 -0.35 -1.03
C VAL A 16 12.56 0.85 -1.96
N GLN A 17 13.36 0.73 -3.01
CA GLN A 17 13.45 1.74 -4.04
C GLN A 17 12.23 1.64 -4.97
N LEU A 18 11.39 2.65 -4.95
CA LEU A 18 10.29 2.80 -5.89
C LEU A 18 10.77 3.57 -7.13
N THR A 19 10.63 2.95 -8.29
CA THR A 19 10.96 3.54 -9.60
C THR A 19 9.70 3.74 -10.43
N GLY A 20 9.83 4.41 -11.57
CA GLY A 20 8.71 4.69 -12.46
C GLY A 20 7.65 5.59 -11.84
N GLN A 21 6.51 5.65 -12.49
CA GLN A 21 5.35 6.43 -12.05
C GLN A 21 4.07 5.62 -12.21
N ARG A 22 3.07 5.93 -11.37
CA ARG A 22 1.74 5.34 -11.46
C ARG A 22 1.12 5.59 -12.81
N GLN A 23 0.67 4.54 -13.47
CA GLN A 23 -0.08 4.61 -14.72
C GLN A 23 -1.47 5.23 -14.52
N SER A 24 -2.00 5.88 -15.56
CA SER A 24 -3.38 6.39 -15.53
C SER A 24 -4.37 5.25 -15.27
N GLY A 25 -5.33 5.50 -14.38
CA GLY A 25 -6.35 4.52 -14.00
C GLY A 25 -5.92 3.45 -13.00
N ILE A 26 -4.68 3.52 -12.49
CA ILE A 26 -4.20 2.70 -11.37
C ILE A 26 -4.45 3.44 -10.06
N THR A 27 -5.01 2.76 -9.09
CA THR A 27 -5.33 3.32 -7.76
C THR A 27 -4.20 3.10 -6.76
N ALA A 28 -4.23 3.83 -5.63
CA ALA A 28 -3.34 3.56 -4.51
C ALA A 28 -3.47 2.12 -4.00
N THR A 29 -4.69 1.59 -4.01
CA THR A 29 -4.97 0.20 -3.62
C THR A 29 -4.31 -0.80 -4.56
N ASP A 30 -4.32 -0.56 -5.89
CA ASP A 30 -3.63 -1.43 -6.84
C ASP A 30 -2.12 -1.50 -6.54
N ILE A 31 -1.50 -0.35 -6.24
CA ILE A 31 -0.09 -0.26 -5.87
C ILE A 31 0.16 -0.99 -4.55
N ALA A 32 -0.66 -0.73 -3.53
CA ALA A 32 -0.51 -1.34 -2.21
C ALA A 32 -0.63 -2.87 -2.26
N LEU A 33 -1.58 -3.40 -3.04
CA LEU A 33 -1.73 -4.84 -3.23
C LEU A 33 -0.55 -5.45 -4.01
N ALA A 34 -0.06 -4.77 -5.04
CA ALA A 34 1.10 -5.21 -5.80
C ALA A 34 2.38 -5.24 -4.94
N LEU A 35 2.59 -4.19 -4.14
CA LEU A 35 3.69 -4.13 -3.18
C LEU A 35 3.54 -5.19 -2.09
N THR A 36 2.33 -5.45 -1.61
CA THR A 36 2.05 -6.51 -0.61
C THR A 36 2.49 -7.88 -1.12
N GLU A 37 2.12 -8.23 -2.35
CA GLU A 37 2.56 -9.48 -2.98
C GLU A 37 4.08 -9.54 -3.11
N PHE A 38 4.69 -8.50 -3.68
CA PHE A 38 6.12 -8.40 -3.88
C PHE A 38 6.91 -8.53 -2.57
N LEU A 39 6.57 -7.73 -1.57
CA LEU A 39 7.26 -7.73 -0.27
C LEU A 39 7.08 -9.06 0.48
N ARG A 40 5.94 -9.72 0.30
CA ARG A 40 5.71 -11.04 0.88
C ARG A 40 6.61 -12.09 0.24
N GLN A 41 6.80 -12.03 -1.08
CA GLN A 41 7.73 -12.90 -1.82
C GLN A 41 9.18 -12.64 -1.40
N GLU A 42 9.52 -11.37 -1.16
CA GLU A 42 10.83 -10.94 -0.69
C GLU A 42 11.09 -11.22 0.80
N LYS A 43 10.12 -11.79 1.52
CA LYS A 43 10.27 -12.25 2.91
C LYS A 43 10.70 -11.15 3.89
N VAL A 44 10.04 -10.00 3.84
CA VAL A 44 10.29 -8.87 4.76
C VAL A 44 9.61 -9.04 6.13
N VAL A 45 9.18 -10.24 6.48
CA VAL A 45 8.48 -10.52 7.74
C VAL A 45 9.33 -10.12 8.93
N GLY A 46 8.81 -9.24 9.78
CA GLY A 46 9.49 -8.73 10.97
C GLY A 46 10.47 -7.59 10.71
N ALA A 47 10.74 -7.23 9.44
CA ALA A 47 11.63 -6.12 9.10
C ALA A 47 10.94 -4.75 9.31
N TYR A 48 11.75 -3.69 9.33
CA TYR A 48 11.32 -2.33 9.04
C TYR A 48 11.57 -2.06 7.57
N VAL A 49 10.57 -1.56 6.89
CA VAL A 49 10.63 -1.24 5.46
C VAL A 49 10.65 0.27 5.29
N GLU A 50 11.62 0.79 4.55
CA GLU A 50 11.72 2.21 4.22
C GLU A 50 11.62 2.40 2.72
N PHE A 51 10.61 3.14 2.28
CA PHE A 51 10.36 3.43 0.86
C PHE A 51 11.07 4.71 0.44
N PHE A 52 11.75 4.67 -0.68
CA PHE A 52 12.49 5.81 -1.24
C PHE A 52 12.52 5.77 -2.77
N GLY A 53 13.11 6.80 -3.39
CA GLY A 53 13.31 6.91 -4.82
C GLY A 53 12.24 7.73 -5.54
N VAL A 54 12.45 7.97 -6.83
CA VAL A 54 11.61 8.85 -7.66
C VAL A 54 10.15 8.40 -7.74
N GLY A 55 9.89 7.10 -7.62
CA GLY A 55 8.53 6.57 -7.52
C GLY A 55 7.86 7.00 -6.21
N ALA A 56 8.59 6.98 -5.09
CA ALA A 56 8.07 7.43 -3.79
C ALA A 56 7.77 8.94 -3.80
N ASP A 57 8.62 9.74 -4.47
CA ASP A 57 8.40 11.18 -4.64
C ASP A 57 7.09 11.47 -5.41
N SER A 58 6.70 10.57 -6.32
CA SER A 58 5.48 10.73 -7.14
C SER A 58 4.18 10.36 -6.42
N LEU A 59 4.25 9.69 -5.27
CA LEU A 59 3.09 9.26 -4.51
C LEU A 59 2.60 10.37 -3.58
N SER A 60 1.30 10.60 -3.54
CA SER A 60 0.68 11.49 -2.56
C SER A 60 0.82 10.94 -1.14
N ILE A 61 0.60 11.79 -0.13
CA ILE A 61 0.60 11.33 1.28
C ILE A 61 -0.48 10.27 1.52
N GLY A 62 -1.64 10.37 0.88
CA GLY A 62 -2.69 9.36 0.95
C GLY A 62 -2.24 8.01 0.37
N ASP A 63 -1.57 8.02 -0.80
CA ASP A 63 -1.01 6.81 -1.40
C ASP A 63 0.03 6.15 -0.47
N ARG A 64 0.97 6.96 0.08
CA ARG A 64 1.99 6.50 1.04
C ARG A 64 1.36 5.91 2.30
N ALA A 65 0.33 6.58 2.84
CA ALA A 65 -0.39 6.10 4.01
C ALA A 65 -1.09 4.77 3.74
N THR A 66 -1.71 4.59 2.57
CA THR A 66 -2.34 3.32 2.17
C THR A 66 -1.32 2.19 2.13
N ILE A 67 -0.14 2.42 1.53
CA ILE A 67 0.94 1.44 1.47
C ILE A 67 1.44 1.08 2.89
N SER A 68 1.65 2.08 3.73
CA SER A 68 2.13 1.89 5.11
C SER A 68 1.10 1.17 5.97
N ASN A 69 -0.20 1.46 5.81
CA ASN A 69 -1.28 0.81 6.53
C ASN A 69 -1.38 -0.70 6.23
N MET A 70 -0.97 -1.13 5.05
CA MET A 70 -0.94 -2.53 4.67
C MET A 70 0.34 -3.27 5.12
N CYS A 71 1.12 -2.65 6.01
CA CYS A 71 2.32 -3.26 6.59
C CYS A 71 2.07 -4.66 7.20
N PRO A 72 0.99 -4.90 7.96
CA PRO A 72 0.71 -6.23 8.51
C PRO A 72 0.48 -7.29 7.42
N GLU A 73 -0.10 -6.92 6.28
CA GLU A 73 -0.42 -7.84 5.18
C GLU A 73 0.84 -8.39 4.50
N TYR A 74 1.90 -7.59 4.36
CA TYR A 74 3.18 -8.12 3.89
C TYR A 74 4.10 -8.58 5.02
N GLY A 75 3.67 -8.37 6.28
CA GLY A 75 4.30 -8.95 7.46
C GLY A 75 5.48 -8.15 8.02
N ALA A 76 5.74 -6.96 7.54
CA ALA A 76 6.74 -6.08 8.15
C ALA A 76 6.26 -5.54 9.51
N THR A 77 7.20 -5.14 10.35
CA THR A 77 6.88 -4.55 11.66
C THR A 77 6.53 -3.07 11.53
N ALA A 78 7.18 -2.36 10.62
CA ALA A 78 6.92 -0.98 10.30
C ALA A 78 7.16 -0.72 8.81
N ALA A 79 6.47 0.26 8.26
CA ALA A 79 6.61 0.70 6.88
C ALA A 79 6.60 2.24 6.85
N LEU A 80 7.69 2.81 6.40
CA LEU A 80 7.99 4.22 6.57
C LEU A 80 8.26 4.89 5.21
N PHE A 81 7.83 6.12 5.10
CA PHE A 81 8.26 7.06 4.08
C PHE A 81 8.94 8.25 4.74
N TYR A 82 9.80 8.92 4.02
CA TYR A 82 10.44 10.15 4.47
C TYR A 82 9.46 11.31 4.60
N ILE A 83 9.87 12.33 5.33
CA ILE A 83 9.17 13.61 5.45
C ILE A 83 9.68 14.53 4.33
N ASP A 84 8.78 15.12 3.56
CA ASP A 84 9.07 16.02 2.45
C ASP A 84 8.07 17.18 2.38
N GLN A 85 8.12 17.97 1.30
CA GLN A 85 7.21 19.08 1.09
C GLN A 85 5.75 18.64 1.02
N GLN A 86 5.44 17.47 0.47
CA GLN A 86 4.07 16.96 0.42
C GLN A 86 3.50 16.71 1.82
N THR A 87 4.35 16.26 2.76
CA THR A 87 3.96 16.12 4.17
C THR A 87 3.59 17.46 4.77
N ILE A 88 4.37 18.52 4.49
CA ILE A 88 4.11 19.86 4.98
C ILE A 88 2.81 20.42 4.38
N ASP A 89 2.59 20.21 3.10
CA ASP A 89 1.37 20.66 2.42
C ASP A 89 0.13 19.94 2.92
N TYR A 90 0.24 18.65 3.23
CA TYR A 90 -0.82 17.88 3.88
C TYR A 90 -1.16 18.41 5.28
N LEU A 91 -0.16 18.79 6.08
CA LEU A 91 -0.40 19.38 7.40
C LEU A 91 -1.15 20.71 7.28
N ARG A 92 -0.82 21.53 6.28
CA ARG A 92 -1.56 22.77 5.98
C ARG A 92 -2.99 22.48 5.54
N LEU A 93 -3.16 21.53 4.62
CA LEU A 93 -4.48 21.12 4.12
C LEU A 93 -5.40 20.62 5.23
N THR A 94 -4.83 19.96 6.25
CA THR A 94 -5.56 19.43 7.41
C THR A 94 -5.63 20.40 8.59
N ASP A 95 -5.44 21.70 8.33
CA ASP A 95 -5.64 22.81 9.26
C ASP A 95 -4.76 22.75 10.50
N ARG A 96 -3.50 22.32 10.36
CA ARG A 96 -2.51 22.47 11.44
C ARG A 96 -2.02 23.90 11.53
N SER A 97 -1.84 24.40 12.76
CA SER A 97 -1.41 25.80 12.94
C SER A 97 -0.06 26.07 12.24
N PRO A 98 0.17 27.30 11.74
CA PRO A 98 1.44 27.67 11.11
C PRO A 98 2.66 27.41 12.01
N GLU A 99 2.52 27.55 13.32
CA GLU A 99 3.57 27.27 14.30
C GLU A 99 3.90 25.79 14.33
N GLN A 100 2.88 24.93 14.35
CA GLN A 100 3.05 23.48 14.35
C GLN A 100 3.68 23.00 13.04
N VAL A 101 3.25 23.54 11.89
CA VAL A 101 3.83 23.21 10.59
C VAL A 101 5.32 23.58 10.54
N ARG A 102 5.68 24.79 10.98
CA ARG A 102 7.09 25.22 11.08
C ARG A 102 7.91 24.34 12.02
N LEU A 103 7.33 23.97 13.17
CA LEU A 103 7.98 23.08 14.13
C LEU A 103 8.30 21.72 13.50
N VAL A 104 7.33 21.09 12.83
CA VAL A 104 7.51 19.80 12.17
C VAL A 104 8.58 19.89 11.09
N GLU A 105 8.52 20.91 10.22
CA GLU A 105 9.51 21.09 9.15
C GLU A 105 10.92 21.29 9.71
N THR A 106 11.07 22.19 10.68
CA THR A 106 12.37 22.48 11.29
C THR A 106 12.94 21.26 12.00
N TYR A 107 12.10 20.56 12.77
CA TYR A 107 12.52 19.35 13.46
C TYR A 107 12.96 18.27 12.49
N ALA A 108 12.15 17.99 11.46
CA ALA A 108 12.46 16.94 10.48
C ALA A 108 13.78 17.21 9.76
N LYS A 109 14.04 18.46 9.36
CA LYS A 109 15.31 18.85 8.73
C LYS A 109 16.50 18.74 9.69
N THR A 110 16.34 19.19 10.94
CA THR A 110 17.42 19.17 11.95
C THR A 110 17.74 17.75 12.41
N ALA A 111 16.73 16.90 12.54
CA ALA A 111 16.87 15.51 12.99
C ALA A 111 17.28 14.54 11.87
N GLY A 112 17.47 15.00 10.63
CA GLY A 112 17.86 14.15 9.51
C GLY A 112 16.74 13.24 8.98
N LEU A 113 15.48 13.60 9.23
CA LEU A 113 14.30 12.84 8.79
C LEU A 113 13.72 13.37 7.47
N TRP A 114 14.34 14.40 6.89
CA TRP A 114 13.91 14.99 5.64
C TRP A 114 14.42 14.20 4.44
N ALA A 115 13.63 14.16 3.37
CA ALA A 115 13.88 13.38 2.17
C ALA A 115 15.32 13.47 1.62
N ASP A 116 15.90 14.69 1.61
CA ASP A 116 17.24 14.89 1.05
C ASP A 116 18.33 14.19 1.85
N THR A 117 18.18 14.14 3.18
CA THR A 117 19.13 13.45 4.06
C THR A 117 19.04 11.92 3.91
N LEU A 118 17.84 11.40 3.67
CA LEU A 118 17.60 9.96 3.57
C LEU A 118 18.04 9.37 2.21
N ARG A 119 18.38 10.19 1.23
CA ARG A 119 18.94 9.72 -0.05
C ARG A 119 20.33 9.10 0.09
N GLU A 120 21.05 9.36 1.17
CA GLU A 120 22.40 8.87 1.44
C GLU A 120 22.42 7.65 2.37
N VAL A 121 21.25 7.18 2.82
CA VAL A 121 21.15 6.03 3.73
C VAL A 121 21.59 4.76 3.02
N GLN A 122 22.46 4.00 3.70
CA GLN A 122 22.89 2.69 3.24
C GLN A 122 22.07 1.61 3.96
N TYR A 123 21.39 0.78 3.18
CA TYR A 123 20.62 -0.36 3.67
C TYR A 123 21.43 -1.64 3.48
N GLU A 124 21.31 -2.58 4.42
CA GLU A 124 21.88 -3.92 4.24
C GLU A 124 21.25 -4.65 3.05
N ARG A 125 19.98 -4.37 2.80
CA ARG A 125 19.20 -4.95 1.71
C ARG A 125 18.38 -3.87 1.03
N VAL A 126 18.51 -3.80 -0.29
CA VAL A 126 17.70 -2.93 -1.13
C VAL A 126 16.88 -3.77 -2.10
N LEU A 127 15.59 -3.51 -2.15
CA LEU A 127 14.65 -4.06 -3.11
C LEU A 127 14.26 -2.95 -4.10
N SER A 128 14.01 -3.31 -5.35
CA SER A 128 13.53 -2.37 -6.36
C SER A 128 12.17 -2.78 -6.87
N PHE A 129 11.25 -1.82 -6.94
CA PHE A 129 9.90 -2.03 -7.44
C PHE A 129 9.49 -0.90 -8.40
N ASP A 130 9.06 -1.28 -9.60
CA ASP A 130 8.63 -0.33 -10.63
C ASP A 130 7.13 -0.10 -10.57
N LEU A 131 6.72 1.13 -10.21
CA LEU A 131 5.31 1.55 -10.17
C LEU A 131 4.63 1.47 -11.55
N ALA A 132 5.40 1.60 -12.64
CA ALA A 132 4.85 1.52 -13.98
C ALA A 132 4.42 0.08 -14.36
N SER A 133 4.91 -0.93 -13.65
CA SER A 133 4.52 -2.34 -13.85
C SER A 133 3.18 -2.71 -13.25
N VAL A 134 2.61 -1.83 -12.41
CA VAL A 134 1.36 -2.12 -11.71
C VAL A 134 0.18 -2.02 -12.67
N VAL A 135 -0.64 -3.06 -12.66
CA VAL A 135 -1.90 -3.12 -13.39
C VAL A 135 -3.07 -3.17 -12.42
N ARG A 136 -4.28 -2.91 -12.90
CA ARG A 136 -5.49 -3.10 -12.07
C ARG A 136 -5.55 -4.54 -11.57
N ASN A 137 -5.80 -4.68 -10.30
CA ASN A 137 -5.78 -6.01 -9.68
C ASN A 137 -6.79 -6.13 -8.54
N MET A 138 -7.01 -7.37 -8.16
CA MET A 138 -7.78 -7.75 -6.99
C MET A 138 -6.92 -8.69 -6.14
N ALA A 139 -7.24 -8.82 -4.87
CA ALA A 139 -6.57 -9.76 -3.98
C ALA A 139 -7.57 -10.82 -3.50
N GLY A 140 -7.07 -12.01 -3.24
CA GLY A 140 -7.88 -13.10 -2.74
C GLY A 140 -7.97 -14.29 -3.71
N PRO A 141 -8.91 -15.23 -3.42
CA PRO A 141 -9.92 -15.16 -2.36
C PRO A 141 -9.38 -15.37 -0.93
N SER A 142 -8.17 -15.92 -0.77
CA SER A 142 -7.70 -16.34 0.56
C SER A 142 -6.87 -15.31 1.31
N ASN A 143 -6.04 -14.52 0.62
CA ASN A 143 -5.10 -13.60 1.27
C ASN A 143 -4.85 -12.34 0.43
N PRO A 144 -4.59 -11.16 1.05
CA PRO A 144 -4.29 -9.92 0.33
C PRO A 144 -3.05 -9.98 -0.55
N HIS A 145 -2.06 -10.80 -0.20
CA HIS A 145 -0.85 -10.98 -0.99
C HIS A 145 -0.99 -11.97 -2.15
N ARG A 146 -2.17 -12.57 -2.34
CA ARG A 146 -2.52 -13.36 -3.53
C ARG A 146 -3.27 -12.48 -4.52
N ARG A 147 -2.52 -11.65 -5.18
CA ARG A 147 -3.03 -10.70 -6.15
C ARG A 147 -3.33 -11.38 -7.48
N LEU A 148 -4.37 -10.92 -8.14
CA LEU A 148 -4.77 -11.36 -9.48
C LEU A 148 -5.06 -10.11 -10.34
N PRO A 149 -4.41 -9.94 -11.50
CA PRO A 149 -4.79 -8.94 -12.47
C PRO A 149 -6.25 -9.09 -12.90
N THR A 150 -6.97 -7.98 -13.03
CA THR A 150 -8.39 -8.02 -13.44
C THR A 150 -8.57 -8.67 -14.83
N THR A 151 -7.57 -8.59 -15.70
CA THR A 151 -7.55 -9.24 -17.00
C THR A 151 -7.49 -10.76 -16.94
N ALA A 152 -7.05 -11.34 -15.82
CA ALA A 152 -6.95 -12.77 -15.62
C ALA A 152 -8.15 -13.39 -14.88
N LEU A 153 -9.17 -12.60 -14.55
CA LEU A 153 -10.35 -13.08 -13.81
C LEU A 153 -11.13 -14.14 -14.59
N VAL A 154 -11.29 -13.93 -15.90
CA VAL A 154 -12.00 -14.88 -16.80
C VAL A 154 -11.31 -16.24 -16.81
N ASP A 155 -9.99 -16.27 -16.94
CA ASP A 155 -9.20 -17.52 -16.99
C ASP A 155 -9.24 -18.27 -15.65
N ARG A 156 -9.57 -17.56 -14.57
CA ARG A 156 -9.72 -18.12 -13.21
C ARG A 156 -11.17 -18.50 -12.89
N GLY A 157 -12.11 -18.33 -13.84
CA GLY A 157 -13.53 -18.61 -13.64
C GLY A 157 -14.24 -17.66 -12.66
N ILE A 158 -13.61 -16.52 -12.29
CA ILE A 158 -14.16 -15.56 -11.32
C ILE A 158 -15.10 -14.57 -12.00
N ALA A 159 -14.83 -14.22 -13.24
CA ALA A 159 -15.63 -13.31 -14.06
C ALA A 159 -15.69 -13.87 -15.47
N GLY A 160 -16.01 -15.15 -15.61
CA GLY A 160 -16.33 -15.75 -16.89
C GLY A 160 -17.40 -14.89 -17.55
N ALA A 161 -17.42 -14.83 -18.88
CA ALA A 161 -18.49 -14.19 -19.60
C ALA A 161 -19.80 -14.85 -19.15
N VAL A 162 -20.31 -14.38 -18.01
CA VAL A 162 -21.70 -14.50 -17.72
C VAL A 162 -22.33 -13.60 -18.78
N LYS A 163 -22.57 -14.17 -19.96
CA LYS A 163 -23.86 -13.92 -20.54
C LYS A 163 -24.80 -14.35 -19.41
N LEU A 164 -25.06 -13.46 -18.50
CA LEU A 164 -26.28 -13.44 -17.76
C LEU A 164 -27.34 -13.43 -18.84
N GLU A 165 -27.74 -14.57 -19.27
CA GLU A 165 -29.08 -14.78 -19.72
C GLU A 165 -29.90 -14.41 -18.48
N MET A 166 -30.23 -13.12 -18.38
CA MET A 166 -31.13 -12.61 -17.34
C MET A 166 -32.46 -13.41 -17.34
N ALA A 167 -32.75 -14.14 -18.41
CA ALA A 167 -33.85 -15.10 -18.53
C ALA A 167 -33.75 -16.32 -17.58
N ARG A 168 -32.56 -16.67 -17.07
CA ARG A 168 -32.43 -17.76 -16.07
C ARG A 168 -32.49 -17.31 -14.63
N ALA A 169 -32.39 -16.02 -14.36
CA ALA A 169 -32.54 -15.48 -13.00
C ALA A 169 -33.99 -15.62 -12.49
N GLU A 170 -34.97 -15.75 -13.36
CA GLU A 170 -36.37 -15.92 -12.97
C GLU A 170 -36.73 -17.39 -12.60
N GLU A 171 -35.89 -18.36 -13.00
CA GLU A 171 -36.16 -19.76 -12.69
C GLU A 171 -35.45 -20.31 -11.44
N ALA A 172 -34.53 -19.54 -10.88
CA ALA A 172 -33.76 -19.96 -9.71
C ALA A 172 -34.16 -19.13 -8.48
N GLU A 173 -35.41 -19.20 -8.04
CA GLU A 173 -35.80 -18.66 -6.76
C GLU A 173 -34.90 -19.22 -5.65
N GLY A 174 -34.01 -18.35 -5.12
CA GLY A 174 -33.18 -18.64 -3.95
C GLY A 174 -31.73 -19.06 -4.22
N LEU A 175 -31.27 -19.20 -5.46
CA LEU A 175 -29.88 -19.47 -5.77
C LEU A 175 -29.17 -18.19 -6.26
N LEU A 176 -28.03 -17.87 -5.62
CA LEU A 176 -27.18 -16.79 -6.10
C LEU A 176 -26.38 -17.28 -7.30
N PRO A 177 -26.29 -16.51 -8.40
CA PRO A 177 -25.47 -16.89 -9.55
C PRO A 177 -23.99 -16.89 -9.19
N ASP A 178 -23.21 -17.67 -9.90
CA ASP A 178 -21.74 -17.66 -9.78
C ASP A 178 -21.20 -16.24 -10.00
N GLY A 179 -20.36 -15.78 -9.07
CA GLY A 179 -19.81 -14.43 -9.09
C GLY A 179 -20.72 -13.33 -8.52
N ALA A 180 -21.86 -13.70 -7.90
CA ALA A 180 -22.70 -12.74 -7.21
C ALA A 180 -21.95 -12.03 -6.07
N VAL A 181 -22.06 -10.70 -6.01
CA VAL A 181 -21.53 -9.92 -4.92
C VAL A 181 -22.58 -9.86 -3.80
N ILE A 182 -22.28 -10.51 -2.68
CA ILE A 182 -23.16 -10.56 -1.51
C ILE A 182 -22.92 -9.36 -0.58
N ILE A 183 -21.64 -9.00 -0.39
CA ILE A 183 -21.22 -7.87 0.44
C ILE A 183 -20.13 -7.11 -0.33
N ALA A 184 -20.29 -5.80 -0.42
CA ALA A 184 -19.25 -4.89 -0.86
C ALA A 184 -19.05 -3.82 0.21
N ALA A 185 -17.84 -3.73 0.74
CA ALA A 185 -17.49 -2.75 1.76
C ALA A 185 -16.09 -2.20 1.49
N ILE A 186 -15.94 -0.90 1.64
CA ILE A 186 -14.64 -0.23 1.72
C ILE A 186 -14.35 0.00 3.19
N THR A 187 -13.32 -0.65 3.69
CA THR A 187 -12.93 -0.57 5.10
C THR A 187 -11.82 0.46 5.32
N SER A 188 -11.53 0.79 6.57
CA SER A 188 -10.67 1.89 6.99
C SER A 188 -9.22 1.80 6.48
N CYS A 189 -8.65 0.63 6.28
CA CYS A 189 -7.24 0.48 5.89
C CYS A 189 -6.93 1.01 4.48
N THR A 190 -7.89 0.94 3.56
CA THR A 190 -7.73 1.40 2.17
C THR A 190 -8.42 2.74 1.89
N ASN A 191 -9.08 3.32 2.88
CA ASN A 191 -9.87 4.54 2.77
C ASN A 191 -9.05 5.80 3.11
N THR A 192 -7.75 5.79 2.86
CA THR A 192 -6.84 6.92 3.11
C THR A 192 -6.47 7.68 1.83
N SER A 193 -6.89 7.19 0.68
CA SER A 193 -6.64 7.80 -0.63
C SER A 193 -7.88 8.40 -1.26
#